data_a28733021a14b8b9322bba23e56076dd
#
_entry.id   a28733021a14b8b9322bba23e56076dd
#
_cell.length_a   1.000
_cell.length_b   1.000
_cell.length_c   1.000
_cell.angle_alpha   90.00
_cell.angle_beta   90.00
_cell.angle_gamma   90.00
#
_symmetry.space_group_name_H-M   'P 1'
#
loop_
_entity.id
_entity.type
_entity.pdbx_description
1 polymer ?
#
loop_
_entity_poly.entity_id
_entity_poly.type
_entity_poly.pdbx_seq_one_letter_code
_entity_poly.pdbx_strand_id
1 'polypeptide(L)'
;MRKSLYAVLAVLAVPAAAVAHHGWSSYDADRAVGLAGPFTSVSWSNPHGTATMNWQGRQWDVILAPVSRMEARGLTREMIAPGNRIRLLGYPRKDGTAEMRIERVIVGNKTVELR
;
A
#
# COMPACT_ATOMS: atom_id res chain seq x y z
N MET A 1 -5.03 52.63 28.96
CA MET A 1 -4.52 52.24 27.68
C MET A 1 -4.59 50.71 27.58
N ARG A 2 -5.18 50.26 26.55
CA ARG A 2 -5.42 48.83 26.40
C ARG A 2 -4.43 48.23 25.41
N LYS A 3 -3.79 47.17 25.81
CA LYS A 3 -2.95 46.38 24.93
C LYS A 3 -3.66 45.10 24.59
N SER A 4 -3.85 44.90 23.33
CA SER A 4 -4.41 43.65 22.84
C SER A 4 -3.31 42.61 22.76
N LEU A 5 -3.45 41.58 23.54
CA LEU A 5 -2.60 40.40 23.43
C LEU A 5 -3.26 39.48 22.45
N TYR A 6 -2.70 39.40 21.27
CA TYR A 6 -3.13 38.43 20.30
C TYR A 6 -2.31 37.18 20.52
N ALA A 7 -2.93 36.22 21.12
CA ALA A 7 -2.36 34.87 21.12
C ALA A 7 -2.49 34.33 19.72
N VAL A 8 -1.40 34.33 19.00
CA VAL A 8 -1.34 33.60 17.73
C VAL A 8 -1.28 32.16 18.09
N LEU A 9 -2.40 31.49 17.98
CA LEU A 9 -2.43 30.04 18.07
C LEU A 9 -1.87 29.51 16.77
N ALA A 10 -0.61 29.13 16.78
CA ALA A 10 -0.04 28.38 15.68
C ALA A 10 -0.62 26.99 15.74
N VAL A 11 -1.62 26.75 14.94
CA VAL A 11 -2.14 25.41 14.74
C VAL A 11 -1.14 24.68 13.86
N LEU A 12 -0.34 23.83 14.45
CA LEU A 12 0.47 22.89 13.70
C LEU A 12 -0.45 21.81 13.14
N ALA A 13 -0.90 22.04 11.93
CA ALA A 13 -1.61 21.02 11.20
C ALA A 13 -0.60 19.97 10.74
N VAL A 14 -0.63 18.80 11.35
CA VAL A 14 0.08 17.64 10.84
C VAL A 14 -0.61 17.23 9.55
N PRO A 15 0.09 17.15 8.41
CA PRO A 15 -0.52 16.71 7.17
C PRO A 15 -1.16 15.34 7.36
N ALA A 16 -2.46 15.24 7.12
CA ALA A 16 -3.18 13.97 7.24
C ALA A 16 -2.55 12.88 6.37
N ALA A 17 -1.97 13.25 5.23
CA ALA A 17 -1.28 12.32 4.34
C ALA A 17 -0.06 11.66 5.00
N ALA A 18 0.69 12.38 5.83
CA ALA A 18 1.84 11.81 6.53
C ALA A 18 1.42 10.74 7.55
N VAL A 19 0.26 10.92 8.17
CA VAL A 19 -0.31 9.95 9.11
C VAL A 19 -0.92 8.77 8.37
N ALA A 20 -1.58 9.02 7.24
CA ALA A 20 -2.27 7.99 6.47
C ALA A 20 -1.33 6.95 5.83
N HIS A 21 -0.07 7.33 5.58
CA HIS A 21 0.91 6.43 4.98
C HIS A 21 1.64 5.54 5.98
N HIS A 22 1.39 5.72 7.27
CA HIS A 22 2.09 4.98 8.29
C HIS A 22 1.28 3.80 8.80
N GLY A 23 1.81 2.61 8.51
CA GLY A 23 1.39 1.38 9.11
C GLY A 23 0.09 0.80 8.55
N TRP A 24 -0.31 -0.24 9.21
CA TRP A 24 -1.42 -1.08 8.79
C TRP A 24 -2.78 -0.63 9.34
N SER A 25 -2.79 0.37 10.21
CA SER A 25 -4.02 0.80 10.91
C SER A 25 -5.10 1.37 9.99
N SER A 26 -4.74 1.84 8.81
CA SER A 26 -5.70 2.35 7.81
C SER A 26 -6.40 1.24 7.05
N TYR A 27 -5.95 0.01 7.21
CA TYR A 27 -6.46 -1.15 6.49
C TYR A 27 -7.27 -2.03 7.43
N ASP A 28 -8.28 -2.71 6.87
CA ASP A 28 -9.19 -3.53 7.63
C ASP A 28 -8.57 -4.92 7.87
N ALA A 29 -7.99 -5.09 9.05
CA ALA A 29 -7.30 -6.32 9.44
C ALA A 29 -8.24 -7.55 9.53
N ASP A 30 -9.55 -7.31 9.62
CA ASP A 30 -10.54 -8.39 9.69
C ASP A 30 -11.00 -8.85 8.30
N ARG A 31 -10.53 -8.18 7.24
CA ARG A 31 -10.91 -8.49 5.88
C ARG A 31 -9.71 -8.90 5.02
N ALA A 32 -9.12 -10.02 5.34
CA ALA A 32 -8.11 -10.61 4.48
C ALA A 32 -8.73 -11.06 3.16
N VAL A 33 -8.17 -10.60 2.05
CA VAL A 33 -8.68 -10.88 0.71
C VAL A 33 -7.61 -11.55 -0.12
N GLY A 34 -7.95 -12.68 -0.72
CA GLY A 34 -7.13 -13.32 -1.74
C GLY A 34 -7.45 -12.71 -3.10
N LEU A 35 -6.41 -12.22 -3.78
CA LEU A 35 -6.54 -11.65 -5.12
C LEU A 35 -5.69 -12.44 -6.09
N ALA A 36 -6.14 -12.49 -7.33
CA ALA A 36 -5.36 -13.01 -8.44
C ALA A 36 -5.13 -11.89 -9.46
N GLY A 37 -3.88 -11.69 -9.82
CA GLY A 37 -3.51 -10.69 -10.80
C GLY A 37 -3.43 -11.27 -12.19
N PRO A 38 -3.09 -10.43 -13.19
CA PRO A 38 -1.86 -9.64 -13.17
C PRO A 38 -2.00 -8.23 -12.63
N PHE A 39 -0.87 -7.59 -12.35
CA PHE A 39 -0.82 -6.15 -12.26
C PHE A 39 -0.91 -5.51 -13.64
N THR A 40 -1.52 -4.34 -13.72
CA THR A 40 -1.58 -3.54 -14.95
C THR A 40 -0.41 -2.56 -15.04
N SER A 41 0.10 -2.12 -13.90
CA SER A 41 1.31 -1.31 -13.79
C SER A 41 2.04 -1.60 -12.49
N VAL A 42 3.34 -1.35 -12.46
CA VAL A 42 4.18 -1.54 -11.28
C VAL A 42 5.13 -0.37 -11.17
N SER A 43 5.24 0.21 -9.99
CA SER A 43 6.27 1.17 -9.63
C SER A 43 7.18 0.54 -8.57
N TRP A 44 8.40 0.24 -8.96
CA TRP A 44 9.41 -0.39 -8.10
C TRP A 44 10.34 0.69 -7.56
N SER A 45 9.84 1.49 -6.62
CA SER A 45 10.54 2.66 -6.10
C SER A 45 10.28 2.87 -4.61
N ASN A 46 11.11 3.71 -3.99
CA ASN A 46 10.95 4.09 -2.60
C ASN A 46 9.85 5.17 -2.45
N PRO A 47 9.18 5.24 -1.28
CA PRO A 47 9.40 4.45 -0.07
C PRO A 47 8.82 3.03 -0.11
N HIS A 48 7.88 2.78 -1.01
CA HIS A 48 7.25 1.47 -1.17
C HIS A 48 7.06 1.16 -2.65
N GLY A 49 7.22 -0.10 -3.02
CA GLY A 49 6.70 -0.57 -4.28
C GLY A 49 5.17 -0.43 -4.30
N THR A 50 4.65 -0.04 -5.45
CA THR A 50 3.20 0.09 -5.68
C THR A 50 2.83 -0.53 -7.01
N ALA A 51 1.57 -0.82 -7.17
CA ALA A 51 1.05 -1.36 -8.42
C ALA A 51 -0.42 -0.96 -8.60
N THR A 52 -0.93 -1.21 -9.78
CA THR A 52 -2.37 -1.15 -10.05
C THR A 52 -2.83 -2.48 -10.61
N MET A 53 -4.07 -2.85 -10.36
CA MET A 53 -4.68 -4.03 -10.94
C MET A 53 -6.18 -3.88 -11.07
N ASN A 54 -6.75 -4.60 -12.01
CA ASN A 54 -8.20 -4.74 -12.09
C ASN A 54 -8.61 -6.02 -11.36
N TRP A 55 -9.54 -5.88 -10.45
CA TRP A 55 -10.05 -7.00 -9.69
C TRP A 55 -11.53 -6.79 -9.38
N GLN A 56 -12.32 -7.79 -9.69
CA GLN A 56 -13.78 -7.76 -9.53
C GLN A 56 -14.44 -6.51 -10.14
N GLY A 57 -14.04 -6.17 -11.38
CA GLY A 57 -14.61 -5.07 -12.14
C GLY A 57 -14.20 -3.67 -11.65
N ARG A 58 -13.20 -3.58 -10.79
CA ARG A 58 -12.74 -2.31 -10.21
C ARG A 58 -11.23 -2.22 -10.32
N GLN A 59 -10.72 -1.00 -10.57
CA GLN A 59 -9.29 -0.75 -10.51
C GLN A 59 -8.88 -0.48 -9.07
N TRP A 60 -7.82 -1.16 -8.65
CA TRP A 60 -7.26 -1.06 -7.30
C TRP A 60 -5.86 -0.49 -7.34
N ASP A 61 -5.57 0.40 -6.41
CA ASP A 61 -4.21 0.75 -6.05
C ASP A 61 -3.69 -0.28 -5.06
N VAL A 62 -2.48 -0.74 -5.30
CA VAL A 62 -1.85 -1.81 -4.53
C VAL A 62 -0.60 -1.28 -3.88
N ILE A 63 -0.55 -1.36 -2.57
CA ILE A 63 0.62 -0.99 -1.78
C ILE A 63 1.37 -2.25 -1.41
N LEU A 64 2.63 -2.32 -1.83
CA LEU A 64 3.51 -3.44 -1.54
C LEU A 64 4.34 -3.14 -0.28
N ALA A 65 5.64 -3.31 -0.35
CA ALA A 65 6.55 -3.07 0.76
C ALA A 65 7.73 -2.21 0.30
N PRO A 66 8.58 -1.77 1.20
CA PRO A 66 9.84 -1.18 0.80
C PRO A 66 10.60 -2.11 -0.14
N VAL A 67 11.16 -1.55 -1.19
CA VAL A 67 11.87 -2.32 -2.23
C VAL A 67 12.99 -3.16 -1.62
N SER A 68 13.75 -2.59 -0.69
CA SER A 68 14.82 -3.32 -0.03
C SER A 68 14.34 -4.56 0.72
N ARG A 69 13.18 -4.48 1.35
CA ARG A 69 12.58 -5.64 2.03
C ARG A 69 12.16 -6.71 1.05
N MET A 70 11.53 -6.32 -0.03
CA MET A 70 11.08 -7.26 -1.06
C MET A 70 12.26 -7.98 -1.70
N GLU A 71 13.29 -7.24 -2.06
CA GLU A 71 14.51 -7.82 -2.63
C GLU A 71 15.22 -8.76 -1.65
N ALA A 72 15.36 -8.35 -0.39
CA ALA A 72 15.97 -9.18 0.65
C ALA A 72 15.20 -10.50 0.86
N ARG A 73 13.90 -10.50 0.61
CA ARG A 73 13.05 -11.69 0.74
C ARG A 73 12.89 -12.45 -0.58
N GLY A 74 13.59 -12.02 -1.60
CA GLY A 74 13.66 -12.72 -2.87
C GLY A 74 12.56 -12.40 -3.88
N LEU A 75 11.84 -11.30 -3.67
CA LEU A 75 10.90 -10.81 -4.66
C LEU A 75 11.61 -9.77 -5.53
N THR A 76 11.58 -9.99 -6.84
CA THR A 76 12.14 -9.07 -7.82
C THR A 76 11.04 -8.35 -8.59
N ARG A 77 11.39 -7.22 -9.16
CA ARG A 77 10.49 -6.47 -10.04
C ARG A 77 9.98 -7.32 -11.20
N GLU A 78 10.84 -8.11 -11.79
CA GLU A 78 10.53 -8.96 -12.94
C GLU A 78 9.48 -10.01 -12.61
N MET A 79 9.49 -10.53 -11.39
CA MET A 79 8.53 -11.55 -10.96
C MET A 79 7.10 -11.06 -10.93
N ILE A 80 6.92 -9.76 -10.69
CA ILE A 80 5.59 -9.13 -10.61
C ILE A 80 5.33 -8.15 -11.75
N ALA A 81 6.13 -8.20 -12.81
CA ALA A 81 5.96 -7.33 -13.96
C ALA A 81 4.53 -7.42 -14.51
N PRO A 82 4.01 -6.33 -15.11
CA PRO A 82 2.66 -6.34 -15.67
C PRO A 82 2.45 -7.53 -16.61
N GLY A 83 1.29 -8.16 -16.48
CA GLY A 83 0.93 -9.33 -17.25
C GLY A 83 1.33 -10.67 -16.64
N ASN A 84 2.22 -10.69 -15.65
CA ASN A 84 2.61 -11.94 -15.00
C ASN A 84 1.52 -12.44 -14.07
N ARG A 85 1.32 -13.74 -14.07
CA ARG A 85 0.34 -14.38 -13.20
C ARG A 85 0.85 -14.41 -11.77
N ILE A 86 0.11 -13.77 -10.87
CA ILE A 86 0.44 -13.69 -9.45
C ILE A 86 -0.80 -13.89 -8.60
N ARG A 87 -0.59 -14.27 -7.35
CA ARG A 87 -1.63 -14.28 -6.32
C ARG A 87 -1.17 -13.44 -5.15
N LEU A 88 -2.13 -12.83 -4.47
CA LEU A 88 -1.88 -11.88 -3.38
C LEU A 88 -2.79 -12.17 -2.21
N LEU A 89 -2.30 -11.88 -1.02
CA LEU A 89 -3.11 -11.72 0.17
C LEU A 89 -3.00 -10.27 0.63
N GLY A 90 -4.13 -9.59 0.74
CA GLY A 90 -4.13 -8.19 1.08
C GLY A 90 -5.34 -7.77 1.89
N TYR A 91 -5.34 -6.50 2.29
CA TYR A 91 -6.37 -5.90 3.13
C TYR A 91 -6.82 -4.58 2.52
N PRO A 92 -8.15 -4.39 2.33
CA PRO A 92 -8.67 -3.14 1.82
C PRO A 92 -8.60 -2.04 2.89
N ARG A 93 -8.66 -0.80 2.47
CA ARG A 93 -8.77 0.32 3.40
C ARG A 93 -10.12 0.30 4.11
N LYS A 94 -10.11 0.75 5.37
CA LYS A 94 -11.31 0.88 6.18
C LYS A 94 -12.30 1.91 5.63
N ASP A 95 -11.80 2.91 4.92
CA ASP A 95 -12.62 4.02 4.42
C ASP A 95 -13.34 3.71 3.09
N GLY A 96 -13.17 2.52 2.54
CA GLY A 96 -13.79 2.12 1.29
C GLY A 96 -13.06 2.55 0.01
N THR A 97 -11.95 3.25 0.12
CA THR A 97 -11.10 3.58 -1.02
C THR A 97 -10.60 2.29 -1.67
N ALA A 98 -10.52 2.28 -3.00
CA ALA A 98 -10.03 1.14 -3.77
C ALA A 98 -8.50 1.02 -3.68
N GLU A 99 -8.01 0.77 -2.50
CA GLU A 99 -6.60 0.58 -2.19
C GLU A 99 -6.44 -0.66 -1.32
N MET A 100 -5.46 -1.48 -1.66
CA MET A 100 -5.20 -2.75 -1.00
C MET A 100 -3.76 -2.76 -0.51
N ARG A 101 -3.52 -3.10 0.74
CA ARG A 101 -2.16 -3.34 1.22
C ARG A 101 -1.87 -4.82 1.25
N ILE A 102 -0.75 -5.20 0.68
CA ILE A 102 -0.39 -6.59 0.46
C ILE A 102 0.50 -7.11 1.57
N GLU A 103 0.09 -8.24 2.15
CA GLU A 103 0.86 -8.97 3.14
C GLU A 103 1.72 -10.05 2.50
N ARG A 104 1.24 -10.65 1.40
CA ARG A 104 1.89 -11.83 0.80
C ARG A 104 1.75 -11.82 -0.70
N VAL A 105 2.83 -12.15 -1.39
CA VAL A 105 2.86 -12.34 -2.83
C VAL A 105 3.25 -13.77 -3.13
N ILE A 106 2.52 -14.41 -4.02
CA ILE A 106 2.78 -15.78 -4.47
C ILE A 106 3.01 -15.75 -5.98
N VAL A 107 4.19 -16.16 -6.40
CA VAL A 107 4.60 -16.27 -7.79
C VAL A 107 5.09 -17.68 -8.05
N GLY A 108 4.34 -18.46 -8.80
CA GLY A 108 4.63 -19.89 -8.97
C GLY A 108 4.62 -20.60 -7.62
N ASN A 109 5.70 -21.29 -7.29
CA ASN A 109 5.87 -21.97 -5.99
C ASN A 109 6.52 -21.07 -4.93
N LYS A 110 6.79 -19.82 -5.25
CA LYS A 110 7.46 -18.92 -4.32
C LYS A 110 6.45 -18.06 -3.59
N THR A 111 6.55 -18.06 -2.26
CA THR A 111 5.74 -17.21 -1.38
C THR A 111 6.65 -16.21 -0.70
N VAL A 112 6.32 -14.93 -0.79
CA VAL A 112 7.08 -13.85 -0.18
C VAL A 112 6.17 -13.05 0.74
N GLU A 113 6.53 -13.00 2.01
CA GLU A 113 5.86 -12.19 3.01
C GLU A 113 6.37 -10.75 2.94
N LEU A 114 5.45 -9.78 2.89
CA LEU A 114 5.81 -8.36 2.78
C LEU A 114 5.71 -7.60 4.08
N ARG A 115 5.03 -8.14 5.08
CA ARG A 115 4.79 -7.49 6.36
C ARG A 115 5.93 -7.72 7.35
#